data_7e2201516eaa76024a66895e7c45fd44
#
_entry.id   7e2201516eaa76024a66895e7c45fd44
#
_cell.length_a   1.000
_cell.length_b   1.000
_cell.length_c   1.000
_cell.angle_alpha   90.00
_cell.angle_beta   90.00
_cell.angle_gamma   90.00
#
_symmetry.space_group_name_H-M   'P 1'
#
loop_
_entity.id
_entity.type
_entity.pdbx_description
1 polymer ?
#
loop_
_entity_poly.entity_id
_entity_poly.type
_entity_poly.pdbx_seq_one_letter_code
_entity_poly.pdbx_strand_id
1 'polypeptide(L)'
;MNLEELQRSPLFRNITPEDLKAMLGCLSAREVAARRGGFIMSSPGEHPLMGVVLEGEVEMISEDSFGKKSLLSVLPVGSIFGESYTCIKAKNRTIAYQARTASRVLLLDYGRILHACKLVCRFHHRMIENMVELIAEKNVALVEKLEVTSRTTIREKLLTYLARQAEAAGSRTFTVPMSRTALAEYLCADRSAMTRELAYMKAE
;
A
#
# COMPACT_ATOMS: atom_id res chain seq x y z
N MET A 1 -15.23 3.78 17.03
CA MET A 1 -13.91 4.05 16.41
C MET A 1 -12.89 4.24 17.51
N ASN A 2 -11.86 3.40 17.54
CA ASN A 2 -10.78 3.46 18.53
C ASN A 2 -9.66 4.37 18.00
N LEU A 3 -9.35 5.46 18.73
CA LEU A 3 -8.31 6.42 18.31
C LEU A 3 -6.90 5.81 18.33
N GLU A 4 -6.63 4.86 19.24
CA GLU A 4 -5.35 4.16 19.31
C GLU A 4 -5.09 3.30 18.04
N GLU A 5 -6.15 2.73 17.45
CA GLU A 5 -6.03 1.99 16.19
C GLU A 5 -5.64 2.92 15.03
N LEU A 6 -6.20 4.14 15.01
CA LEU A 6 -5.87 5.13 13.99
C LEU A 6 -4.41 5.59 14.08
N GLN A 7 -3.88 5.73 15.27
CA GLN A 7 -2.49 6.13 15.50
C GLN A 7 -1.46 5.11 14.98
N ARG A 8 -1.89 3.86 14.70
CA ARG A 8 -1.03 2.86 14.03
C ARG A 8 -0.77 3.20 12.57
N SER A 9 -1.62 4.02 11.95
CA SER A 9 -1.37 4.45 10.57
C SER A 9 -0.41 5.64 10.55
N PRO A 10 0.66 5.57 9.75
CA PRO A 10 1.58 6.69 9.56
C PRO A 10 0.89 7.97 9.09
N LEU A 11 -0.28 7.87 8.46
CA LEU A 11 -1.09 9.02 8.06
C LEU A 11 -1.41 9.96 9.23
N PHE A 12 -1.60 9.41 10.43
CA PHE A 12 -1.96 10.16 11.64
C PHE A 12 -0.79 10.38 12.61
N ARG A 13 0.45 10.15 12.14
CA ARG A 13 1.66 10.35 12.94
C ARG A 13 1.76 11.80 13.42
N ASN A 14 2.11 11.98 14.70
CA ASN A 14 2.24 13.30 15.34
C ASN A 14 0.95 14.15 15.37
N ILE A 15 -0.22 13.50 15.34
CA ILE A 15 -1.52 14.12 15.58
C ILE A 15 -2.02 13.62 16.93
N THR A 16 -2.43 14.53 17.84
CA THR A 16 -2.92 14.15 19.15
C THR A 16 -4.29 13.45 19.05
N PRO A 17 -4.68 12.61 20.02
CA PRO A 17 -6.00 11.96 20.01
C PRO A 17 -7.15 12.97 19.95
N GLU A 18 -7.02 14.11 20.65
CA GLU A 18 -8.01 15.19 20.68
C GLU A 18 -8.16 15.83 19.30
N ASP A 19 -7.05 16.19 18.67
CA ASP A 19 -7.01 16.76 17.32
C ASP A 19 -7.57 15.78 16.29
N LEU A 20 -7.20 14.49 16.43
CA LEU A 20 -7.69 13.42 15.56
C LEU A 20 -9.20 13.27 15.65
N LYS A 21 -9.77 13.29 16.88
CA LYS A 21 -11.21 13.22 17.09
C LYS A 21 -11.94 14.39 16.44
N ALA A 22 -11.42 15.60 16.58
CA ALA A 22 -11.98 16.80 15.95
C ALA A 22 -11.90 16.72 14.42
N MET A 23 -10.77 16.23 13.88
CA MET A 23 -10.50 16.13 12.46
C MET A 23 -11.40 15.10 11.75
N LEU A 24 -11.72 13.97 12.38
CA LEU A 24 -12.54 12.92 11.78
C LEU A 24 -13.93 13.41 11.38
N GLY A 25 -14.53 14.31 12.17
CA GLY A 25 -15.80 14.97 11.83
C GLY A 25 -15.66 15.84 10.56
N CYS A 26 -14.56 16.57 10.43
CA CYS A 26 -14.30 17.42 9.26
C CYS A 26 -14.08 16.60 7.99
N LEU A 27 -13.49 15.41 8.11
CA LEU A 27 -13.11 14.54 6.98
C LEU A 27 -14.25 13.65 6.48
N SER A 28 -15.45 13.74 7.07
CA SER A 28 -16.56 12.79 6.81
C SER A 28 -16.08 11.34 6.91
N ALA A 29 -15.25 11.06 7.92
CA ALA A 29 -14.69 9.77 8.17
C ALA A 29 -15.78 8.75 8.49
N ARG A 30 -15.73 7.58 7.84
CA ARG A 30 -16.67 6.48 8.11
C ARG A 30 -15.93 5.14 8.14
N GLU A 31 -16.26 4.31 9.11
CA GLU A 31 -15.79 2.93 9.14
C GLU A 31 -16.65 2.05 8.23
N VAL A 32 -15.98 1.13 7.55
CA VAL A 32 -16.60 0.09 6.73
C VAL A 32 -15.99 -1.24 7.14
N ALA A 33 -16.84 -2.22 7.45
CA ALA A 33 -16.43 -3.59 7.68
C ALA A 33 -16.76 -4.43 6.44
N ALA A 34 -15.81 -5.28 6.06
CA ALA A 34 -15.96 -6.20 4.94
C ALA A 34 -15.53 -7.60 5.34
N ARG A 35 -16.33 -8.61 4.96
CA ARG A 35 -15.96 -10.02 5.07
C ARG A 35 -14.92 -10.34 4.00
N ARG A 36 -14.15 -11.40 4.20
CA ARG A 36 -13.24 -11.93 3.18
C ARG A 36 -13.92 -12.00 1.81
N GLY A 37 -13.29 -11.45 0.80
CA GLY A 37 -13.80 -11.36 -0.56
C GLY A 37 -14.78 -10.21 -0.80
N GLY A 38 -15.18 -9.47 0.23
CA GLY A 38 -16.06 -8.30 0.10
C GLY A 38 -15.34 -7.11 -0.51
N PHE A 39 -15.98 -6.43 -1.46
CA PHE A 39 -15.46 -5.20 -2.04
C PHE A 39 -15.56 -4.04 -1.05
N ILE A 40 -14.49 -3.27 -0.95
CA ILE A 40 -14.39 -2.07 -0.11
C ILE A 40 -14.52 -0.82 -0.97
N MET A 41 -13.81 -0.79 -2.09
CA MET A 41 -13.83 0.30 -3.05
C MET A 41 -13.60 -0.28 -4.45
N SER A 42 -14.51 0.03 -5.37
CA SER A 42 -14.37 -0.25 -6.80
C SER A 42 -14.24 1.08 -7.55
N SER A 43 -13.58 1.05 -8.71
CA SER A 43 -13.41 2.23 -9.57
C SER A 43 -12.85 3.45 -8.81
N PRO A 44 -11.66 3.34 -8.19
CA PRO A 44 -11.07 4.48 -7.49
C PRO A 44 -10.95 5.70 -8.42
N GLY A 45 -11.16 6.88 -7.85
CA GLY A 45 -11.20 8.16 -8.59
C GLY A 45 -12.59 8.56 -9.09
N GLU A 46 -13.60 7.69 -9.09
CA GLU A 46 -15.00 8.10 -9.34
C GLU A 46 -15.57 8.88 -8.16
N HIS A 47 -15.19 8.47 -6.94
CA HIS A 47 -15.51 9.19 -5.71
C HIS A 47 -14.21 9.66 -5.06
N PRO A 48 -14.20 10.86 -4.44
CA PRO A 48 -13.00 11.41 -3.82
C PRO A 48 -12.74 10.75 -2.45
N LEU A 49 -12.60 9.43 -2.44
CA LEU A 49 -12.37 8.64 -1.24
C LEU A 49 -10.98 8.05 -1.22
N MET A 50 -10.37 8.03 -0.05
CA MET A 50 -9.22 7.21 0.28
C MET A 50 -9.50 6.35 1.50
N GLY A 51 -8.81 5.24 1.63
CA GLY A 51 -9.00 4.32 2.75
C GLY A 51 -7.75 4.18 3.61
N VAL A 52 -7.98 3.83 4.88
CA VAL A 52 -6.93 3.39 5.83
C VAL A 52 -7.35 2.02 6.37
N VAL A 53 -6.46 1.05 6.34
CA VAL A 53 -6.72 -0.29 6.90
C VAL A 53 -6.58 -0.24 8.41
N LEU A 54 -7.66 -0.51 9.14
CA LEU A 54 -7.69 -0.54 10.60
C LEU A 54 -7.46 -1.94 11.15
N GLU A 55 -8.01 -2.95 10.47
CA GLU A 55 -7.94 -4.34 10.88
C GLU A 55 -7.97 -5.26 9.66
N GLY A 56 -7.29 -6.40 9.75
CA GLY A 56 -7.21 -7.38 8.68
C GLY A 56 -6.24 -6.99 7.56
N GLU A 57 -6.50 -7.48 6.37
CA GLU A 57 -5.72 -7.22 5.16
C GLU A 57 -6.63 -6.88 3.99
N VAL A 58 -6.26 -5.85 3.25
CA VAL A 58 -6.93 -5.44 2.01
C VAL A 58 -6.04 -5.75 0.84
N GLU A 59 -6.62 -6.26 -0.25
CA GLU A 59 -5.91 -6.48 -1.50
C GLU A 59 -6.36 -5.48 -2.56
N MET A 60 -5.38 -4.98 -3.30
CA MET A 60 -5.58 -4.22 -4.52
C MET A 60 -5.55 -5.19 -5.69
N ILE A 61 -6.65 -5.30 -6.39
CA ILE A 61 -6.81 -6.18 -7.54
C ILE A 61 -7.08 -5.40 -8.82
N SER A 62 -6.60 -5.93 -9.93
CA SER A 62 -6.99 -5.49 -11.26
C SER A 62 -7.83 -6.56 -11.91
N GLU A 63 -8.92 -6.16 -12.60
CA GLU A 63 -9.75 -7.03 -13.39
C GLU A 63 -9.70 -6.57 -14.85
N ASP A 64 -9.28 -7.46 -15.75
CA ASP A 64 -9.23 -7.15 -17.18
C ASP A 64 -10.62 -7.26 -17.84
N SER A 65 -10.70 -6.91 -19.12
CA SER A 65 -11.94 -6.95 -19.90
C SER A 65 -12.52 -8.39 -20.07
N PHE A 66 -11.75 -9.41 -19.74
CA PHE A 66 -12.17 -10.81 -19.79
C PHE A 66 -12.57 -11.37 -18.40
N GLY A 67 -12.58 -10.50 -17.36
CA GLY A 67 -12.92 -10.87 -15.99
C GLY A 67 -11.78 -11.58 -15.24
N LYS A 68 -10.57 -11.62 -15.80
CA LYS A 68 -9.41 -12.20 -15.13
C LYS A 68 -8.89 -11.23 -14.08
N LYS A 69 -8.83 -11.70 -12.85
CA LYS A 69 -8.32 -10.93 -11.71
C LYS A 69 -6.83 -11.17 -11.50
N SER A 70 -6.11 -10.09 -11.25
CA SER A 70 -4.69 -10.10 -10.90
C SER A 70 -4.49 -9.35 -9.59
N LEU A 71 -3.79 -9.98 -8.64
CA LEU A 71 -3.39 -9.35 -7.38
C LEU A 71 -2.23 -8.39 -7.66
N LEU A 72 -2.40 -7.13 -7.34
CA LEU A 72 -1.38 -6.10 -7.52
C LEU A 72 -0.60 -5.84 -6.23
N SER A 73 -1.29 -5.79 -5.09
CA SER A 73 -0.68 -5.53 -3.78
C SER A 73 -1.55 -6.04 -2.65
N VAL A 74 -0.91 -6.35 -1.53
CA VAL A 74 -1.56 -6.62 -0.24
C VAL A 74 -1.23 -5.48 0.71
N LEU A 75 -2.25 -4.97 1.35
CA LEU A 75 -2.21 -3.78 2.20
C LEU A 75 -2.50 -4.20 3.65
N PRO A 76 -1.47 -4.26 4.51
CA PRO A 76 -1.64 -4.56 5.92
C PRO A 76 -2.26 -3.40 6.70
N VAL A 77 -2.54 -3.64 8.00
CA VAL A 77 -2.99 -2.61 8.94
C VAL A 77 -2.08 -1.38 8.91
N GLY A 78 -2.68 -0.19 8.92
CA GLY A 78 -2.01 1.10 8.84
C GLY A 78 -1.79 1.61 7.41
N SER A 79 -1.92 0.76 6.39
CA SER A 79 -1.76 1.17 4.99
C SER A 79 -2.86 2.12 4.54
N ILE A 80 -2.51 3.09 3.67
CA ILE A 80 -3.46 3.91 2.93
C ILE A 80 -3.68 3.34 1.52
N PHE A 81 -4.87 3.57 0.95
CA PHE A 81 -5.20 3.14 -0.40
C PHE A 81 -6.22 4.07 -1.09
N GLY A 82 -6.27 4.04 -2.41
CA GLY A 82 -7.17 4.86 -3.22
C GLY A 82 -6.68 6.29 -3.45
N GLU A 83 -5.67 6.76 -2.70
CA GLU A 83 -5.14 8.12 -2.75
C GLU A 83 -4.61 8.49 -4.13
N SER A 84 -3.86 7.60 -4.78
CA SER A 84 -3.18 7.90 -6.05
C SER A 84 -4.18 8.25 -7.16
N TYR A 85 -5.25 7.48 -7.31
CA TYR A 85 -6.29 7.75 -8.30
C TYR A 85 -7.14 8.97 -7.96
N THR A 86 -7.38 9.17 -6.67
CA THR A 86 -8.18 10.28 -6.16
C THR A 86 -7.43 11.61 -6.28
N CYS A 87 -6.12 11.63 -6.00
CA CYS A 87 -5.25 12.81 -6.12
C CYS A 87 -5.29 13.41 -7.52
N ILE A 88 -5.17 12.57 -8.55
CA ILE A 88 -5.13 13.01 -9.96
C ILE A 88 -6.50 12.99 -10.63
N LYS A 89 -7.56 12.66 -9.88
CA LYS A 89 -8.93 12.49 -10.39
C LYS A 89 -9.02 11.54 -11.59
N ALA A 90 -8.09 10.58 -11.64
CA ALA A 90 -8.08 9.56 -12.70
C ALA A 90 -9.08 8.46 -12.35
N LYS A 91 -10.07 8.30 -13.22
CA LYS A 91 -11.01 7.20 -13.12
C LYS A 91 -10.34 5.92 -13.61
N ASN A 92 -10.30 4.91 -12.77
CA ASN A 92 -9.82 3.60 -13.15
C ASN A 92 -10.87 2.55 -12.78
N ARG A 93 -11.45 1.93 -13.80
CA ARG A 93 -12.53 0.92 -13.63
C ARG A 93 -12.01 -0.51 -13.52
N THR A 94 -10.73 -0.72 -13.75
CA THR A 94 -10.12 -2.05 -13.65
C THR A 94 -9.58 -2.34 -12.26
N ILE A 95 -9.36 -1.30 -11.44
CA ILE A 95 -8.82 -1.44 -10.09
C ILE A 95 -9.96 -1.51 -9.07
N ALA A 96 -9.84 -2.44 -8.13
CA ALA A 96 -10.70 -2.52 -6.96
C ALA A 96 -9.90 -2.87 -5.71
N TYR A 97 -10.45 -2.52 -4.55
CA TYR A 97 -9.93 -2.88 -3.24
C TYR A 97 -10.92 -3.84 -2.58
N GLN A 98 -10.42 -5.01 -2.17
CA GLN A 98 -11.20 -6.12 -1.66
C GLN A 98 -10.60 -6.60 -0.33
N ALA A 99 -11.43 -7.05 0.60
CA ALA A 99 -10.96 -7.61 1.86
C ALA A 99 -10.36 -9.01 1.63
N ARG A 100 -9.08 -9.18 1.90
CA ARG A 100 -8.38 -10.48 1.83
C ARG A 100 -8.71 -11.36 3.03
N THR A 101 -8.87 -10.74 4.18
CA THR A 101 -9.39 -11.33 5.42
C THR A 101 -10.64 -10.57 5.86
N ALA A 102 -11.29 -10.93 6.96
CA ALA A 102 -12.25 -10.03 7.59
C ALA A 102 -11.52 -8.73 7.95
N SER A 103 -11.99 -7.60 7.46
CA SER A 103 -11.27 -6.34 7.54
C SER A 103 -12.18 -5.19 7.96
N ARG A 104 -11.62 -4.22 8.68
CA ARG A 104 -12.20 -2.90 8.93
C ARG A 104 -11.32 -1.83 8.32
N VAL A 105 -11.94 -0.88 7.67
CA VAL A 105 -11.25 0.23 7.02
C VAL A 105 -11.92 1.55 7.39
N LEU A 106 -11.13 2.62 7.44
CA LEU A 106 -11.62 3.98 7.53
C LEU A 106 -11.62 4.58 6.13
N LEU A 107 -12.77 5.06 5.67
CA LEU A 107 -12.88 5.84 4.44
C LEU A 107 -12.95 7.32 4.78
N LEU A 108 -12.14 8.12 4.08
CA LEU A 108 -11.98 9.55 4.24
C LEU A 108 -12.30 10.25 2.92
N ASP A 109 -12.97 11.40 3.00
CA ASP A 109 -13.17 12.27 1.83
C ASP A 109 -11.89 13.04 1.55
N TYR A 110 -11.24 12.68 0.44
CA TYR A 110 -9.99 13.29 -0.01
C TYR A 110 -10.13 14.77 -0.33
N GLY A 111 -11.26 15.18 -0.87
CA GLY A 111 -11.53 16.60 -1.15
C GLY A 111 -11.47 17.42 0.13
N ARG A 112 -11.97 16.87 1.22
CA ARG A 112 -11.94 17.54 2.54
C ARG A 112 -10.55 17.53 3.19
N ILE A 113 -9.70 16.59 2.82
CA ILE A 113 -8.29 16.59 3.25
C ILE A 113 -7.55 17.76 2.63
N LEU A 114 -7.71 17.98 1.33
CA LEU A 114 -7.00 19.05 0.61
C LEU A 114 -7.61 20.43 0.83
N HIS A 115 -8.93 20.52 0.90
CA HIS A 115 -9.63 21.77 1.11
C HIS A 115 -9.90 21.95 2.61
N ALA A 116 -8.80 22.08 3.38
CA ALA A 116 -8.82 22.31 4.81
C ALA A 116 -9.94 23.28 5.22
N CYS A 117 -10.55 23.02 6.36
CA CYS A 117 -11.57 23.87 6.93
C CYS A 117 -11.10 25.33 6.96
N LYS A 118 -12.03 26.28 6.84
CA LYS A 118 -11.76 27.74 6.85
C LYS A 118 -10.92 28.24 8.04
N LEU A 119 -10.68 27.36 9.03
CA LEU A 119 -9.93 27.63 10.27
C LEU A 119 -8.43 27.27 10.21
N VAL A 120 -7.86 26.94 9.05
CA VAL A 120 -6.44 26.59 8.89
C VAL A 120 -5.93 25.71 10.04
N CYS A 121 -6.55 24.53 10.19
CA CYS A 121 -6.19 23.62 11.28
C CYS A 121 -4.79 23.03 11.05
N ARG A 122 -3.86 23.27 11.98
CA ARG A 122 -2.47 22.77 11.91
C ARG A 122 -2.39 21.22 11.77
N PHE A 123 -3.39 20.50 12.24
CA PHE A 123 -3.44 19.03 12.12
C PHE A 123 -3.83 18.56 10.71
N HIS A 124 -4.62 19.32 9.94
CA HIS A 124 -4.80 19.03 8.51
C HIS A 124 -3.49 19.18 7.75
N HIS A 125 -2.70 20.20 8.07
CA HIS A 125 -1.38 20.40 7.49
C HIS A 125 -0.46 19.21 7.78
N ARG A 126 -0.41 18.77 9.05
CA ARG A 126 0.35 17.59 9.45
C ARG A 126 -0.09 16.31 8.71
N MET A 127 -1.40 16.10 8.55
CA MET A 127 -1.90 14.96 7.81
C MET A 127 -1.52 15.01 6.33
N ILE A 128 -1.54 16.19 5.71
CA ILE A 128 -1.11 16.37 4.32
C ILE A 128 0.39 16.08 4.20
N GLU A 129 1.22 16.56 5.12
CA GLU A 129 2.66 16.24 5.16
C GLU A 129 2.87 14.72 5.25
N ASN A 130 2.23 14.05 6.20
CA ASN A 130 2.31 12.60 6.35
C ASN A 130 1.85 11.87 5.08
N MET A 131 0.79 12.34 4.42
CA MET A 131 0.32 11.76 3.17
C MET A 131 1.32 11.91 2.03
N VAL A 132 1.97 13.07 1.91
CA VAL A 132 3.03 13.31 0.91
C VAL A 132 4.22 12.38 1.16
N GLU A 133 4.64 12.22 2.42
CA GLU A 133 5.70 11.27 2.78
C GLU A 133 5.32 9.83 2.37
N LEU A 134 4.10 9.37 2.71
CA LEU A 134 3.63 8.03 2.35
C LEU A 134 3.55 7.80 0.84
N ILE A 135 3.12 8.80 0.07
CA ILE A 135 3.11 8.72 -1.40
C ILE A 135 4.54 8.66 -1.94
N ALA A 136 5.45 9.45 -1.38
CA ALA A 136 6.86 9.42 -1.76
C ALA A 136 7.51 8.07 -1.45
N GLU A 137 7.27 7.50 -0.25
CA GLU A 137 7.73 6.15 0.13
C GLU A 137 7.21 5.08 -0.85
N LYS A 138 5.92 5.12 -1.20
CA LYS A 138 5.35 4.20 -2.20
C LYS A 138 6.01 4.38 -3.58
N ASN A 139 6.27 5.61 -3.99
CA ASN A 139 6.94 5.88 -5.26
C ASN A 139 8.36 5.31 -5.28
N VAL A 140 9.13 5.51 -4.20
CA VAL A 140 10.48 4.92 -4.05
C VAL A 140 10.40 3.40 -4.15
N ALA A 141 9.49 2.75 -3.41
CA ALA A 141 9.32 1.30 -3.46
C ALA A 141 8.96 0.78 -4.88
N LEU A 142 8.16 1.55 -5.64
CA LEU A 142 7.85 1.21 -7.03
C LEU A 142 9.07 1.34 -7.94
N VAL A 143 9.87 2.39 -7.79
CA VAL A 143 11.13 2.58 -8.54
C VAL A 143 12.10 1.44 -8.24
N GLU A 144 12.24 1.06 -6.97
CA GLU A 144 13.07 -0.06 -6.54
C GLU A 144 12.63 -1.39 -7.15
N LYS A 145 11.31 -1.65 -7.13
CA LYS A 145 10.76 -2.84 -7.78
C LYS A 145 11.00 -2.83 -9.29
N LEU A 146 10.83 -1.68 -9.93
CA LEU A 146 11.07 -1.52 -11.35
C LEU A 146 12.54 -1.80 -11.69
N GLU A 147 13.49 -1.28 -10.91
CA GLU A 147 14.91 -1.53 -11.11
C GLU A 147 15.24 -3.03 -11.08
N VAL A 148 14.67 -3.77 -10.12
CA VAL A 148 14.87 -5.22 -10.03
C VAL A 148 14.18 -5.95 -11.18
N THR A 149 12.91 -5.62 -11.47
CA THR A 149 12.13 -6.37 -12.46
C THR A 149 12.49 -6.08 -13.91
N SER A 150 13.11 -4.93 -14.18
CA SER A 150 13.63 -4.56 -15.51
C SER A 150 14.86 -5.35 -15.94
N ARG A 151 15.51 -6.09 -15.03
CA ARG A 151 16.63 -6.96 -15.38
C ARG A 151 16.17 -8.11 -16.27
N THR A 152 17.01 -8.54 -17.19
CA THR A 152 16.64 -9.52 -18.21
C THR A 152 16.58 -10.94 -17.65
N THR A 153 17.56 -11.34 -16.84
CA THR A 153 17.67 -12.70 -16.33
C THR A 153 17.22 -12.81 -14.88
N ILE A 154 16.77 -14.00 -14.46
CA ILE A 154 16.41 -14.28 -13.05
C ILE A 154 17.63 -14.05 -12.15
N ARG A 155 18.83 -14.41 -12.59
CA ARG A 155 20.07 -14.18 -11.86
C ARG A 155 20.30 -12.69 -11.58
N GLU A 156 20.20 -11.85 -12.59
CA GLU A 156 20.38 -10.41 -12.44
C GLU A 156 19.32 -9.80 -11.52
N LYS A 157 18.05 -10.24 -11.62
CA LYS A 157 16.98 -9.83 -10.72
C LYS A 157 17.30 -10.19 -9.27
N LEU A 158 17.72 -11.43 -9.03
CA LEU A 158 18.13 -11.90 -7.71
C LEU A 158 19.31 -11.11 -7.16
N LEU A 159 20.37 -10.93 -7.94
CA LEU A 159 21.56 -10.17 -7.52
C LEU A 159 21.20 -8.73 -7.19
N THR A 160 20.41 -8.05 -8.03
CA THR A 160 19.97 -6.67 -7.77
C THR A 160 19.14 -6.58 -6.48
N TYR A 161 18.19 -7.50 -6.29
CA TYR A 161 17.36 -7.56 -5.08
C TYR A 161 18.22 -7.81 -3.82
N LEU A 162 19.09 -8.83 -3.85
CA LEU A 162 19.91 -9.20 -2.70
C LEU A 162 20.94 -8.12 -2.36
N ALA A 163 21.52 -7.44 -3.34
CA ALA A 163 22.43 -6.31 -3.12
C ALA A 163 21.73 -5.17 -2.37
N ARG A 164 20.50 -4.81 -2.75
CA ARG A 164 19.71 -3.81 -2.05
C ARG A 164 19.36 -4.23 -0.61
N GLN A 165 19.03 -5.50 -0.41
CA GLN A 165 18.76 -6.01 0.95
C GLN A 165 20.01 -5.96 1.82
N ALA A 166 21.17 -6.27 1.27
CA ALA A 166 22.44 -6.16 1.97
C ALA A 166 22.79 -4.71 2.34
N GLU A 167 22.57 -3.78 1.41
CA GLU A 167 22.75 -2.34 1.65
C GLU A 167 21.82 -1.83 2.74
N ALA A 168 20.52 -2.14 2.66
CA ALA A 168 19.53 -1.77 3.66
C ALA A 168 19.83 -2.35 5.05
N ALA A 169 20.37 -3.58 5.10
CA ALA A 169 20.78 -4.22 6.35
C ALA A 169 22.16 -3.75 6.87
N GLY A 170 22.94 -3.01 6.08
CA GLY A 170 24.32 -2.66 6.39
C GLY A 170 25.22 -3.91 6.59
N SER A 171 24.85 -5.06 6.03
CA SER A 171 25.49 -6.34 6.26
C SER A 171 25.34 -7.27 5.06
N ARG A 172 26.36 -8.10 4.81
CA ARG A 172 26.27 -9.19 3.83
C ARG A 172 25.43 -10.39 4.33
N THR A 173 25.11 -10.43 5.62
CA THR A 173 24.29 -11.48 6.23
C THR A 173 22.98 -10.85 6.67
N PHE A 174 21.88 -11.26 6.07
CA PHE A 174 20.53 -10.75 6.37
C PHE A 174 19.47 -11.81 6.08
N THR A 175 18.28 -11.61 6.62
CA THR A 175 17.13 -12.46 6.33
C THR A 175 16.22 -11.77 5.32
N VAL A 176 15.90 -12.48 4.22
CA VAL A 176 14.91 -12.01 3.26
C VAL A 176 13.52 -12.08 3.90
N PRO A 177 12.78 -10.97 4.02
CA PRO A 177 11.50 -10.92 4.73
C PRO A 177 10.32 -11.48 3.91
N MET A 178 10.59 -12.37 2.96
CA MET A 178 9.61 -12.96 2.05
C MET A 178 9.78 -14.46 1.96
N SER A 179 8.65 -15.18 1.80
CA SER A 179 8.68 -16.59 1.38
C SER A 179 9.23 -16.70 -0.04
N ARG A 180 9.70 -17.88 -0.43
CA ARG A 180 10.18 -18.12 -1.82
C ARG A 180 9.09 -17.87 -2.87
N THR A 181 7.83 -18.13 -2.54
CA THR A 181 6.70 -17.83 -3.43
C THR A 181 6.52 -16.32 -3.58
N ALA A 182 6.50 -15.59 -2.48
CA ALA A 182 6.35 -14.12 -2.51
C ALA A 182 7.55 -13.44 -3.21
N LEU A 183 8.77 -13.97 -3.03
CA LEU A 183 9.95 -13.47 -3.74
C LEU A 183 9.84 -13.69 -5.25
N ALA A 184 9.40 -14.86 -5.70
CA ALA A 184 9.20 -15.14 -7.12
C ALA A 184 8.14 -14.21 -7.75
N GLU A 185 7.04 -13.97 -7.05
CA GLU A 185 6.01 -13.00 -7.44
C GLU A 185 6.57 -11.57 -7.50
N TYR A 186 7.36 -11.18 -6.51
CA TYR A 186 8.02 -9.86 -6.48
C TYR A 186 8.95 -9.66 -7.68
N LEU A 187 9.74 -10.70 -8.04
CA LEU A 187 10.68 -10.69 -9.16
C LEU A 187 10.01 -10.87 -10.53
N CYS A 188 8.70 -11.09 -10.57
CA CYS A 188 7.97 -11.48 -11.78
C CYS A 188 8.67 -12.66 -12.48
N ALA A 189 8.96 -13.75 -11.73
CA ALA A 189 9.69 -14.92 -12.18
C ALA A 189 8.94 -16.23 -11.82
N ASP A 190 9.16 -17.28 -12.61
CA ASP A 190 8.72 -18.62 -12.26
C ASP A 190 9.43 -19.11 -10.99
N ARG A 191 8.64 -19.60 -10.01
CA ARG A 191 9.16 -20.06 -8.71
C ARG A 191 10.19 -21.17 -8.83
N SER A 192 9.93 -22.12 -9.73
CA SER A 192 10.82 -23.28 -9.91
C SER A 192 12.13 -22.87 -10.57
N ALA A 193 12.06 -21.98 -11.57
CA ALA A 193 13.24 -21.43 -12.22
C ALA A 193 14.07 -20.58 -11.24
N MET A 194 13.42 -19.72 -10.43
CA MET A 194 14.11 -18.94 -9.40
C MET A 194 14.78 -19.84 -8.35
N THR A 195 14.12 -20.92 -7.93
CA THR A 195 14.68 -21.85 -6.94
C THR A 195 15.92 -22.57 -7.48
N ARG A 196 15.92 -22.98 -8.75
CA ARG A 196 17.08 -23.56 -9.40
C ARG A 196 18.24 -22.56 -9.49
N GLU A 197 17.94 -21.32 -9.89
CA GLU A 197 18.96 -20.27 -9.97
C GLU A 197 19.62 -19.99 -8.62
N LEU A 198 18.82 -19.91 -7.54
CA LEU A 198 19.34 -19.78 -6.18
C LEU A 198 20.24 -20.96 -5.76
N ALA A 199 19.94 -22.17 -6.24
CA ALA A 199 20.79 -23.34 -5.97
C ALA A 199 22.13 -23.24 -6.73
N TYR A 200 22.12 -22.78 -7.97
CA TYR A 200 23.35 -22.52 -8.75
C TYR A 200 24.22 -21.44 -8.10
N MET A 201 23.62 -20.30 -7.73
CA MET A 201 24.32 -19.21 -7.05
C MET A 201 24.93 -19.61 -5.70
N LYS A 202 24.32 -20.58 -5.00
CA LYS A 202 24.86 -21.11 -3.75
C LYS A 202 26.07 -22.02 -3.95
N ALA A 203 26.19 -22.69 -5.12
CA ALA A 203 27.26 -23.63 -5.44
C ALA A 203 28.54 -22.93 -5.96
N GLU A 204 28.44 -21.68 -6.35
CA GLU A 204 29.53 -20.79 -6.75
C GLU A 204 30.20 -20.11 -5.54
#